data_c97eae84e52e9296f65ea9501aa89782
#
_entry.id   c97eae84e52e9296f65ea9501aa89782
#
_cell.length_a   1.000
_cell.length_b   1.000
_cell.length_c   1.000
_cell.angle_alpha   90.00
_cell.angle_beta   90.00
_cell.angle_gamma   90.00
#
_symmetry.space_group_name_H-M   'P 1'
#
loop_
_entity.id
_entity.type
_entity.pdbx_description
1 polymer ?
#
loop_
_entity_poly.entity_id
_entity_poly.type
_entity_poly.pdbx_seq_one_letter_code
_entity_poly.pdbx_strand_id
1 'polypeptide(L)'
;MHNHTWKLVDLPLGNKPLGCKWILKKNMKPDGTIDKYKARLVAKGFKQKEDLDFFDTYSPVTRITSIRVLIAIVALHNFEIHQMDVKTTFLNGELEEIYMEQPKGFGAPRQEKKVCKLIKSLYWLKQAPKQWHEKFDKVMLSNDFKINECDKCVYTKNTQTEYAIVCLYVDDMLIIGSNNDVIKATKKMLTNYFDMKDMGVADVILGIKIAKTSSGLILSQCHYIEKILKRFNQYDDSPIKTPVDLNLHLAKNNGPTIDQLEYSRIIGSLMYVLNCTRPNIAYAVNKLSRFTNNLEKDH
;
A
#
# COMPACT_ATOMS: atom_id res chain seq x y z
N MET A 1 14.41 5.59 -23.07
CA MET A 1 13.89 5.37 -21.71
C MET A 1 12.88 6.46 -21.42
N HIS A 2 11.60 6.14 -21.38
CA HIS A 2 10.53 7.16 -21.26
C HIS A 2 10.50 7.91 -19.92
N ASN A 3 11.05 7.33 -18.85
CA ASN A 3 10.90 7.89 -17.50
C ASN A 3 12.04 8.80 -17.03
N HIS A 4 13.12 8.95 -17.80
CA HIS A 4 14.30 9.75 -17.42
C HIS A 4 14.75 9.52 -15.97
N THR A 5 14.86 8.24 -15.57
CA THR A 5 15.09 7.85 -14.17
C THR A 5 16.52 8.05 -13.73
N TRP A 6 17.50 7.96 -14.66
CA TRP A 6 18.93 8.15 -14.41
C TRP A 6 19.68 8.66 -15.62
N LYS A 7 20.88 9.15 -15.38
CA LYS A 7 21.89 9.45 -16.41
C LYS A 7 23.16 8.64 -16.16
N LEU A 8 23.87 8.27 -17.23
CA LEU A 8 25.17 7.58 -17.10
C LEU A 8 26.26 8.60 -16.80
N VAL A 9 27.06 8.34 -15.77
CA VAL A 9 28.16 9.18 -15.33
C VAL A 9 29.34 8.29 -14.91
N ASP A 10 30.53 8.88 -14.85
CA ASP A 10 31.65 8.25 -14.16
C ASP A 10 31.40 8.30 -12.65
N LEU A 11 31.78 7.23 -11.95
CA LEU A 11 31.57 7.17 -10.49
C LEU A 11 32.53 8.17 -9.81
N PRO A 12 32.02 9.14 -9.03
CA PRO A 12 32.90 10.04 -8.28
C PRO A 12 33.72 9.29 -7.25
N LEU A 13 34.94 9.80 -6.98
CA LEU A 13 35.85 9.22 -5.99
C LEU A 13 35.18 9.15 -4.59
N GLY A 14 35.35 8.02 -3.93
CA GLY A 14 34.78 7.78 -2.61
C GLY A 14 33.36 7.24 -2.61
N ASN A 15 32.62 7.31 -3.70
CA ASN A 15 31.26 6.78 -3.80
C ASN A 15 31.24 5.28 -4.13
N LYS A 16 30.17 4.59 -3.69
CA LYS A 16 29.89 3.18 -4.00
C LYS A 16 28.52 3.08 -4.67
N PRO A 17 28.40 2.45 -5.83
CA PRO A 17 27.12 2.30 -6.49
C PRO A 17 26.27 1.23 -5.78
N LEU A 18 24.99 1.47 -5.65
CA LEU A 18 24.02 0.49 -5.19
C LEU A 18 23.75 -0.54 -6.27
N GLY A 19 23.72 -1.81 -5.92
CA GLY A 19 23.24 -2.83 -6.85
C GLY A 19 21.74 -2.69 -7.12
N CYS A 20 21.30 -3.27 -8.23
CA CYS A 20 19.88 -3.35 -8.57
C CYS A 20 19.48 -4.76 -9.01
N LYS A 21 18.18 -4.99 -9.15
CA LYS A 21 17.64 -6.23 -9.72
C LYS A 21 16.29 -6.02 -10.39
N TRP A 22 15.96 -6.87 -11.34
CA TRP A 22 14.63 -6.96 -11.92
C TRP A 22 13.74 -7.86 -11.07
N ILE A 23 12.53 -7.38 -10.77
CA ILE A 23 11.45 -8.19 -10.22
C ILE A 23 10.44 -8.41 -11.32
N LEU A 24 10.26 -9.67 -11.68
CA LEU A 24 9.30 -10.10 -12.69
C LEU A 24 8.08 -10.72 -11.98
N LYS A 25 6.89 -10.25 -12.31
CA LYS A 25 5.63 -10.75 -11.77
C LYS A 25 4.65 -11.06 -12.90
N LYS A 26 3.99 -12.20 -12.81
CA LYS A 26 2.84 -12.55 -13.65
C LYS A 26 1.57 -12.11 -12.90
N ASN A 27 0.74 -11.30 -13.54
CA ASN A 27 -0.61 -11.06 -13.06
C ASN A 27 -1.53 -12.09 -13.72
N MET A 28 -2.37 -12.73 -12.92
CA MET A 28 -3.30 -13.75 -13.37
C MET A 28 -4.71 -13.17 -13.37
N LYS A 29 -5.53 -13.56 -14.35
CA LYS A 29 -6.97 -13.32 -14.34
C LYS A 29 -7.67 -14.29 -13.39
N PRO A 30 -8.94 -14.05 -13.02
CA PRO A 30 -9.71 -14.98 -12.18
C PRO A 30 -9.82 -16.39 -12.75
N ASP A 31 -9.78 -16.54 -14.09
CA ASP A 31 -9.84 -17.81 -14.81
C ASP A 31 -8.49 -18.58 -14.83
N GLY A 32 -7.45 -18.05 -14.17
CA GLY A 32 -6.11 -18.64 -14.12
C GLY A 32 -5.24 -18.36 -15.35
N THR A 33 -5.71 -17.63 -16.35
CA THR A 33 -4.89 -17.20 -17.48
C THR A 33 -4.01 -15.99 -17.12
N ILE A 34 -2.92 -15.79 -17.87
CA ILE A 34 -2.03 -14.65 -17.62
C ILE A 34 -2.68 -13.39 -18.21
N ASP A 35 -2.91 -12.40 -17.34
CA ASP A 35 -3.37 -11.07 -17.76
C ASP A 35 -2.21 -10.26 -18.35
N LYS A 36 -1.11 -10.12 -17.59
CA LYS A 36 0.07 -9.38 -18.01
C LYS A 36 1.31 -9.73 -17.21
N TYR A 37 2.46 -9.50 -17.83
CA TYR A 37 3.75 -9.53 -17.16
C TYR A 37 4.09 -8.14 -16.66
N LYS A 38 4.57 -8.04 -15.42
CA LYS A 38 5.11 -6.80 -14.85
C LYS A 38 6.59 -6.99 -14.56
N ALA A 39 7.41 -6.04 -15.03
CA ALA A 39 8.82 -5.95 -14.68
C ALA A 39 9.06 -4.65 -13.91
N ARG A 40 9.70 -4.75 -12.75
CA ARG A 40 10.13 -3.59 -11.96
C ARG A 40 11.62 -3.66 -11.71
N LEU A 41 12.33 -2.60 -12.07
CA LEU A 41 13.68 -2.40 -11.60
C LEU A 41 13.63 -1.86 -10.17
N VAL A 42 14.36 -2.49 -9.26
CA VAL A 42 14.44 -2.10 -7.86
C VAL A 42 15.89 -1.95 -7.42
N ALA A 43 16.17 -0.93 -6.63
CA ALA A 43 17.48 -0.76 -6.01
C ALA A 43 17.64 -1.74 -4.83
N LYS A 44 18.87 -2.13 -4.51
CA LYS A 44 19.16 -2.91 -3.29
C LYS A 44 19.29 -1.98 -2.08
N GLY A 45 18.20 -1.28 -1.74
CA GLY A 45 18.15 -0.26 -0.68
C GLY A 45 18.56 -0.76 0.70
N PHE A 46 18.49 -2.08 0.97
CA PHE A 46 19.01 -2.66 2.21
C PHE A 46 20.53 -2.51 2.39
N LYS A 47 21.25 -2.13 1.34
CA LYS A 47 22.69 -1.80 1.38
C LYS A 47 22.98 -0.34 1.64
N GLN A 48 21.95 0.52 1.64
CA GLN A 48 22.11 1.93 1.94
C GLN A 48 22.53 2.13 3.40
N LYS A 49 23.42 3.08 3.61
CA LYS A 49 23.92 3.49 4.93
C LYS A 49 23.20 4.76 5.37
N GLU A 50 22.75 4.76 6.61
CA GLU A 50 22.23 5.95 7.28
C GLU A 50 23.31 7.02 7.36
N ASP A 51 22.91 8.28 7.34
CA ASP A 51 23.76 9.49 7.34
C ASP A 51 24.70 9.63 6.12
N LEU A 52 24.65 8.71 5.16
CA LEU A 52 25.42 8.79 3.92
C LEU A 52 24.53 8.72 2.68
N ASP A 53 23.70 7.69 2.59
CA ASP A 53 22.83 7.44 1.44
C ASP A 53 21.40 7.95 1.67
N PHE A 54 21.01 8.14 2.93
CA PHE A 54 19.72 8.67 3.35
C PHE A 54 19.82 9.21 4.80
N PHE A 55 19.02 10.25 5.12
CA PHE A 55 18.97 10.86 6.46
C PHE A 55 17.64 10.58 7.16
N ASP A 56 16.54 10.47 6.41
CA ASP A 56 15.22 10.21 6.96
C ASP A 56 14.41 9.38 5.99
N THR A 57 13.67 8.42 6.53
CA THR A 57 12.84 7.47 5.76
C THR A 57 11.38 7.49 6.19
N TYR A 58 11.05 8.26 7.23
CA TYR A 58 9.70 8.29 7.74
C TYR A 58 8.73 8.86 6.69
N SER A 59 7.71 8.08 6.38
CA SER A 59 6.59 8.48 5.53
C SER A 59 5.30 8.03 6.19
N PRO A 60 4.34 8.94 6.42
CA PRO A 60 3.04 8.53 6.92
C PRO A 60 2.32 7.67 5.88
N VAL A 61 1.47 6.78 6.36
CA VAL A 61 0.54 5.98 5.55
C VAL A 61 -0.82 6.04 6.22
N THR A 62 -1.86 6.29 5.45
CA THR A 62 -3.24 6.33 5.96
C THR A 62 -3.59 5.03 6.69
N ARG A 63 -4.23 5.17 7.84
CA ARG A 63 -4.73 4.05 8.62
C ARG A 63 -6.02 3.50 8.00
N ILE A 64 -6.21 2.17 8.05
CA ILE A 64 -7.47 1.54 7.61
C ILE A 64 -8.67 2.11 8.37
N THR A 65 -8.50 2.46 9.65
CA THR A 65 -9.53 3.13 10.44
C THR A 65 -9.93 4.48 9.89
N SER A 66 -8.98 5.29 9.40
CA SER A 66 -9.26 6.57 8.75
C SER A 66 -10.08 6.36 7.47
N ILE A 67 -9.72 5.39 6.64
CA ILE A 67 -10.48 5.04 5.43
C ILE A 67 -11.91 4.63 5.78
N ARG A 68 -12.11 3.82 6.81
CA ARG A 68 -13.46 3.42 7.28
C ARG A 68 -14.29 4.61 7.77
N VAL A 69 -13.67 5.55 8.49
CA VAL A 69 -14.33 6.80 8.93
C VAL A 69 -14.72 7.64 7.71
N LEU A 70 -13.83 7.78 6.72
CA LEU A 70 -14.14 8.50 5.49
C LEU A 70 -15.31 7.87 4.72
N ILE A 71 -15.36 6.54 4.62
CA ILE A 71 -16.49 5.83 4.00
C ILE A 71 -17.80 6.05 4.81
N ALA A 72 -17.72 6.10 6.14
CA ALA A 72 -18.89 6.43 6.97
C ALA A 72 -19.38 7.88 6.73
N ILE A 73 -18.46 8.84 6.58
CA ILE A 73 -18.77 10.23 6.22
C ILE A 73 -19.46 10.29 4.85
N VAL A 74 -18.96 9.52 3.86
CA VAL A 74 -19.59 9.40 2.53
C VAL A 74 -21.03 8.93 2.66
N ALA A 75 -21.28 7.90 3.48
CA ALA A 75 -22.63 7.37 3.69
C ALA A 75 -23.56 8.38 4.39
N LEU A 76 -23.08 9.08 5.43
CA LEU A 76 -23.86 10.04 6.22
C LEU A 76 -24.25 11.29 5.41
N HIS A 77 -23.34 11.79 4.59
CA HIS A 77 -23.55 13.03 3.83
C HIS A 77 -23.96 12.76 2.38
N ASN A 78 -24.13 11.51 1.99
CA ASN A 78 -24.41 11.10 0.61
C ASN A 78 -23.40 11.70 -0.40
N PHE A 79 -22.12 11.71 -0.02
CA PHE A 79 -21.05 12.18 -0.89
C PHE A 79 -20.75 11.14 -1.98
N GLU A 80 -20.09 11.60 -3.05
CA GLU A 80 -19.55 10.73 -4.06
C GLU A 80 -18.12 10.31 -3.69
N ILE A 81 -17.75 9.08 -4.03
CA ILE A 81 -16.42 8.54 -3.75
C ILE A 81 -15.84 7.89 -5.00
N HIS A 82 -14.67 8.34 -5.42
CA HIS A 82 -13.95 7.82 -6.57
C HIS A 82 -12.56 7.35 -6.18
N GLN A 83 -11.98 6.49 -7.02
CA GLN A 83 -10.62 5.98 -6.83
C GLN A 83 -9.73 6.34 -8.00
N MET A 84 -8.48 6.68 -7.70
CA MET A 84 -7.39 6.85 -8.67
C MET A 84 -6.16 6.05 -8.21
N ASP A 85 -5.33 5.64 -9.15
CA ASP A 85 -4.06 4.94 -8.93
C ASP A 85 -2.93 5.76 -9.57
N VAL A 86 -1.87 6.03 -8.80
CA VAL A 86 -0.69 6.76 -9.29
C VAL A 86 0.27 5.79 -9.96
N LYS A 87 0.50 6.00 -11.25
CA LYS A 87 1.47 5.20 -11.99
C LYS A 87 2.89 5.55 -11.53
N THR A 88 3.70 4.50 -11.34
CA THR A 88 5.12 4.65 -10.99
C THR A 88 5.38 5.61 -9.82
N THR A 89 4.61 5.49 -8.77
CA THR A 89 4.53 6.35 -7.58
C THR A 89 5.89 6.86 -7.11
N PHE A 90 6.83 5.96 -6.82
CA PHE A 90 8.14 6.35 -6.31
C PHE A 90 9.03 7.07 -7.33
N LEU A 91 8.79 6.91 -8.64
CA LEU A 91 9.51 7.67 -9.67
C LEU A 91 9.14 9.16 -9.70
N ASN A 92 8.18 9.58 -8.89
CA ASN A 92 7.86 10.99 -8.72
C ASN A 92 8.81 11.71 -7.74
N GLY A 93 9.48 10.97 -6.83
CA GLY A 93 10.49 11.54 -5.94
C GLY A 93 11.76 11.94 -6.69
N GLU A 94 12.35 13.06 -6.33
CA GLU A 94 13.62 13.55 -6.86
C GLU A 94 14.77 13.10 -5.96
N LEU A 95 15.91 12.76 -6.55
CA LEU A 95 17.08 12.27 -5.83
C LEU A 95 18.31 13.09 -6.14
N GLU A 96 19.09 13.33 -5.10
CA GLU A 96 20.44 13.88 -5.18
C GLU A 96 21.47 12.80 -4.84
N GLU A 97 22.53 12.71 -5.65
CA GLU A 97 23.76 11.95 -5.37
C GLU A 97 23.65 10.46 -5.06
N ILE A 98 22.64 9.76 -5.57
CA ILE A 98 22.59 8.30 -5.50
C ILE A 98 23.07 7.67 -6.81
N TYR A 99 24.04 6.77 -6.69
CA TYR A 99 24.61 6.04 -7.80
C TYR A 99 24.21 4.58 -7.75
N MET A 100 23.87 4.00 -8.90
CA MET A 100 23.42 2.63 -9.05
C MET A 100 24.20 1.93 -10.16
N GLU A 101 24.50 0.65 -10.00
CA GLU A 101 25.05 -0.18 -11.05
C GLU A 101 24.10 -0.22 -12.26
N GLN A 102 24.64 -0.34 -13.47
CA GLN A 102 23.78 -0.54 -14.63
C GLN A 102 23.00 -1.85 -14.50
N PRO A 103 21.68 -1.85 -14.85
CA PRO A 103 20.87 -3.04 -14.74
C PRO A 103 21.39 -4.18 -15.63
N LYS A 104 21.48 -5.39 -15.09
CA LYS A 104 21.91 -6.57 -15.86
C LYS A 104 21.03 -6.74 -17.11
N GLY A 105 21.68 -6.96 -18.25
CA GLY A 105 21.02 -7.09 -19.55
C GLY A 105 20.67 -5.76 -20.25
N PHE A 106 20.95 -4.62 -19.61
CA PHE A 106 20.66 -3.27 -20.15
C PHE A 106 21.86 -2.33 -20.04
N GLY A 107 23.07 -2.88 -19.96
CA GLY A 107 24.30 -2.10 -19.99
C GLY A 107 24.44 -1.34 -21.32
N ALA A 108 24.87 -0.08 -21.25
CA ALA A 108 25.10 0.72 -22.45
C ALA A 108 26.39 0.28 -23.13
N PRO A 109 26.35 -0.09 -24.43
CA PRO A 109 27.56 -0.51 -25.18
C PRO A 109 28.65 0.57 -25.10
N ARG A 110 29.89 0.15 -24.87
CA ARG A 110 31.08 1.01 -24.72
C ARG A 110 31.07 1.94 -23.50
N GLN A 111 30.14 1.75 -22.59
CA GLN A 111 30.02 2.53 -21.35
C GLN A 111 29.85 1.62 -20.10
N GLU A 112 30.38 0.42 -20.15
CA GLU A 112 30.19 -0.62 -19.10
C GLU A 112 30.77 -0.18 -17.75
N LYS A 113 31.79 0.72 -17.76
CA LYS A 113 32.41 1.27 -16.53
C LYS A 113 31.61 2.39 -15.89
N LYS A 114 30.65 2.99 -16.60
CA LYS A 114 29.81 4.06 -16.05
C LYS A 114 28.71 3.51 -15.15
N VAL A 115 28.26 4.36 -14.25
CA VAL A 115 27.16 4.08 -13.32
C VAL A 115 25.94 4.95 -13.63
N CYS A 116 24.78 4.52 -13.16
CA CYS A 116 23.55 5.28 -13.24
C CYS A 116 23.49 6.27 -12.06
N LYS A 117 23.67 7.57 -12.28
CA LYS A 117 23.27 8.59 -11.31
C LYS A 117 21.75 8.71 -11.37
N LEU A 118 21.07 8.36 -10.28
CA LEU A 118 19.62 8.44 -10.21
C LEU A 118 19.18 9.91 -10.19
N ILE A 119 18.18 10.23 -11.00
CA ILE A 119 17.51 11.54 -11.04
C ILE A 119 16.18 11.44 -10.29
N LYS A 120 15.53 10.28 -10.41
CA LYS A 120 14.27 9.98 -9.75
C LYS A 120 14.42 8.82 -8.78
N SER A 121 13.62 8.85 -7.75
CA SER A 121 13.58 7.78 -6.75
C SER A 121 13.19 6.44 -7.39
N LEU A 122 13.73 5.35 -6.89
CA LEU A 122 13.41 4.00 -7.32
C LEU A 122 12.76 3.20 -6.21
N TYR A 123 12.00 2.19 -6.61
CA TYR A 123 11.45 1.21 -5.67
C TYR A 123 12.58 0.58 -4.83
N TRP A 124 12.30 0.40 -3.54
CA TRP A 124 13.17 -0.16 -2.50
C TRP A 124 14.32 0.75 -2.02
N LEU A 125 14.46 1.96 -2.53
CA LEU A 125 15.25 2.96 -1.82
C LEU A 125 14.55 3.32 -0.51
N LYS A 126 15.29 3.45 0.56
CA LYS A 126 14.74 3.70 1.91
C LYS A 126 14.00 5.02 1.99
N GLN A 127 14.48 6.07 1.33
CA GLN A 127 13.86 7.41 1.30
C GLN A 127 12.73 7.57 0.27
N ALA A 128 12.51 6.59 -0.63
CA ALA A 128 11.53 6.72 -1.71
C ALA A 128 10.09 7.01 -1.22
N PRO A 129 9.57 6.36 -0.17
CA PRO A 129 8.25 6.67 0.36
C PRO A 129 8.15 8.11 0.87
N LYS A 130 9.15 8.60 1.60
CA LYS A 130 9.18 9.96 2.13
C LYS A 130 9.18 11.00 1.01
N GLN A 131 10.05 10.85 0.03
CA GLN A 131 10.14 11.78 -1.10
C GLN A 131 8.86 11.85 -1.94
N TRP A 132 8.20 10.71 -2.12
CA TRP A 132 6.88 10.67 -2.75
C TRP A 132 5.86 11.45 -1.94
N HIS A 133 5.77 11.19 -0.64
CA HIS A 133 4.82 11.86 0.24
C HIS A 133 5.06 13.37 0.28
N GLU A 134 6.30 13.81 0.43
CA GLU A 134 6.66 15.24 0.43
C GLU A 134 6.28 15.95 -0.88
N LYS A 135 6.47 15.29 -2.02
CA LYS A 135 6.05 15.84 -3.31
C LYS A 135 4.54 15.95 -3.40
N PHE A 136 3.83 14.93 -2.91
CA PHE A 136 2.37 14.94 -2.88
C PHE A 136 1.85 16.04 -1.97
N ASP A 137 2.39 16.18 -0.76
CA ASP A 137 2.09 17.26 0.18
C ASP A 137 2.21 18.64 -0.46
N LYS A 138 3.35 18.91 -1.11
CA LYS A 138 3.59 20.18 -1.80
C LYS A 138 2.50 20.49 -2.84
N VAL A 139 2.12 19.48 -3.63
CA VAL A 139 1.05 19.63 -4.63
C VAL A 139 -0.30 19.93 -3.96
N MET A 140 -0.65 19.19 -2.92
CA MET A 140 -1.93 19.39 -2.24
C MET A 140 -2.02 20.77 -1.58
N LEU A 141 -0.97 21.17 -0.85
CA LEU A 141 -0.91 22.47 -0.19
C LEU A 141 -0.92 23.65 -1.18
N SER A 142 -0.23 23.51 -2.32
CA SER A 142 -0.22 24.55 -3.37
C SER A 142 -1.56 24.69 -4.11
N ASN A 143 -2.48 23.73 -3.93
CA ASN A 143 -3.83 23.76 -4.47
C ASN A 143 -4.91 23.97 -3.39
N ASP A 144 -4.56 24.64 -2.29
CA ASP A 144 -5.41 25.04 -1.16
C ASP A 144 -6.05 23.89 -0.37
N PHE A 145 -5.49 22.69 -0.46
CA PHE A 145 -5.86 21.62 0.45
C PHE A 145 -5.13 21.79 1.79
N LYS A 146 -5.77 21.37 2.87
CA LYS A 146 -5.21 21.34 4.22
C LYS A 146 -4.97 19.90 4.64
N ILE A 147 -3.84 19.65 5.27
CA ILE A 147 -3.54 18.34 5.86
C ILE A 147 -4.42 18.15 7.09
N ASN A 148 -4.99 16.96 7.23
CA ASN A 148 -5.79 16.59 8.40
C ASN A 148 -4.86 16.33 9.61
N GLU A 149 -5.22 16.84 10.78
CA GLU A 149 -4.41 16.69 12.00
C GLU A 149 -4.35 15.23 12.50
N CYS A 150 -5.40 14.46 12.31
CA CYS A 150 -5.50 13.07 12.78
C CYS A 150 -4.79 12.07 11.86
N ASP A 151 -4.69 12.37 10.55
CA ASP A 151 -4.06 11.50 9.55
C ASP A 151 -3.40 12.34 8.46
N LYS A 152 -2.08 12.32 8.43
CA LYS A 152 -1.25 13.15 7.52
C LYS A 152 -1.41 12.82 6.04
N CYS A 153 -2.03 11.70 5.72
CA CYS A 153 -2.33 11.30 4.34
C CYS A 153 -3.77 11.65 3.90
N VAL A 154 -4.51 12.38 4.74
CA VAL A 154 -5.85 12.88 4.43
C VAL A 154 -5.78 14.39 4.25
N TYR A 155 -6.27 14.85 3.11
CA TYR A 155 -6.27 16.26 2.72
C TYR A 155 -7.70 16.73 2.52
N THR A 156 -8.02 17.91 3.01
CA THR A 156 -9.37 18.48 2.93
C THR A 156 -9.34 19.85 2.28
N LYS A 157 -10.29 20.12 1.41
CA LYS A 157 -10.55 21.45 0.86
C LYS A 157 -12.04 21.75 1.04
N ASN A 158 -12.32 22.85 1.69
CA ASN A 158 -13.69 23.31 1.98
C ASN A 158 -13.87 24.72 1.46
N THR A 159 -14.91 24.93 0.68
CA THR A 159 -15.42 26.23 0.26
C THR A 159 -16.79 26.44 0.89
N GLN A 160 -17.45 27.58 0.65
CA GLN A 160 -18.77 27.84 1.23
C GLN A 160 -19.84 26.82 0.79
N THR A 161 -19.68 26.20 -0.37
CA THR A 161 -20.68 25.30 -0.98
C THR A 161 -20.16 23.91 -1.32
N GLU A 162 -18.85 23.70 -1.29
CA GLU A 162 -18.23 22.47 -1.79
C GLU A 162 -17.25 21.91 -0.79
N TYR A 163 -17.20 20.59 -0.72
CA TYR A 163 -16.31 19.85 0.15
C TYR A 163 -15.58 18.76 -0.64
N ALA A 164 -14.24 18.74 -0.55
CA ALA A 164 -13.40 17.74 -1.14
C ALA A 164 -12.46 17.11 -0.10
N ILE A 165 -12.35 15.79 -0.12
CA ILE A 165 -11.35 15.04 0.66
C ILE A 165 -10.55 14.19 -0.30
N VAL A 166 -9.23 14.20 -0.14
CA VAL A 166 -8.31 13.28 -0.81
C VAL A 166 -7.61 12.46 0.26
N CYS A 167 -7.67 11.14 0.12
CA CYS A 167 -7.02 10.20 1.04
C CYS A 167 -6.00 9.37 0.26
N LEU A 168 -4.71 9.54 0.56
CA LEU A 168 -3.60 8.87 -0.10
C LEU A 168 -3.20 7.61 0.66
N TYR A 169 -3.15 6.47 -0.02
CA TYR A 169 -2.57 5.24 0.49
C TYR A 169 -1.50 4.72 -0.49
N VAL A 170 -0.29 5.21 -0.37
CA VAL A 170 0.88 4.92 -1.22
C VAL A 170 0.64 5.29 -2.69
N ASP A 171 0.10 4.39 -3.50
CA ASP A 171 -0.29 4.55 -4.91
C ASP A 171 -1.80 4.65 -5.10
N ASP A 172 -2.58 4.07 -4.21
CA ASP A 172 -4.04 4.16 -4.21
C ASP A 172 -4.54 5.47 -3.59
N MET A 173 -5.56 6.06 -4.18
CA MET A 173 -6.13 7.31 -3.73
C MET A 173 -7.65 7.28 -3.77
N LEU A 174 -8.28 7.69 -2.66
CA LEU A 174 -9.72 7.99 -2.63
C LEU A 174 -9.94 9.49 -2.77
N ILE A 175 -10.86 9.86 -3.65
CA ILE A 175 -11.33 11.24 -3.84
C ILE A 175 -12.80 11.24 -3.47
N ILE A 176 -13.14 12.03 -2.47
CA ILE A 176 -14.49 12.19 -1.92
C ILE A 176 -14.92 13.62 -2.16
N GLY A 177 -16.11 13.83 -2.64
CA GLY A 177 -16.64 15.16 -2.91
C GLY A 177 -18.13 15.28 -2.66
N SER A 178 -18.58 16.49 -2.36
CA SER A 178 -20.00 16.80 -2.18
C SER A 178 -20.82 16.60 -3.46
N ASN A 179 -20.17 16.68 -4.61
CA ASN A 179 -20.77 16.44 -5.92
C ASN A 179 -19.73 15.98 -6.95
N ASN A 180 -20.18 15.52 -8.12
CA ASN A 180 -19.32 15.01 -9.18
C ASN A 180 -18.41 16.08 -9.80
N ASP A 181 -18.77 17.35 -9.78
CA ASP A 181 -17.96 18.41 -10.39
C ASP A 181 -16.73 18.71 -9.53
N VAL A 182 -16.86 18.69 -8.20
CA VAL A 182 -15.73 18.74 -7.25
C VAL A 182 -14.76 17.57 -7.48
N ILE A 183 -15.29 16.37 -7.68
CA ILE A 183 -14.45 15.20 -7.97
C ILE A 183 -13.72 15.35 -9.31
N LYS A 184 -14.41 15.76 -10.37
CA LYS A 184 -13.79 16.00 -11.69
C LYS A 184 -12.70 17.07 -11.62
N ALA A 185 -12.97 18.18 -10.92
CA ALA A 185 -12.00 19.26 -10.73
C ALA A 185 -10.76 18.77 -9.97
N THR A 186 -10.95 18.00 -8.88
CA THR A 186 -9.85 17.42 -8.10
C THR A 186 -9.05 16.41 -8.93
N LYS A 187 -9.69 15.51 -9.67
CA LYS A 187 -9.03 14.58 -10.59
C LYS A 187 -8.22 15.31 -11.65
N LYS A 188 -8.78 16.34 -12.28
CA LYS A 188 -8.09 17.16 -13.28
C LYS A 188 -6.88 17.87 -12.69
N MET A 189 -6.99 18.41 -11.49
CA MET A 189 -5.89 19.03 -10.76
C MET A 189 -4.77 18.02 -10.56
N LEU A 190 -5.04 16.84 -10.01
CA LEU A 190 -4.05 15.80 -9.74
C LEU A 190 -3.37 15.27 -11.01
N THR A 191 -4.12 15.09 -12.11
CA THR A 191 -3.56 14.60 -13.39
C THR A 191 -2.64 15.61 -14.08
N ASN A 192 -2.68 16.90 -13.69
CA ASN A 192 -1.72 17.90 -14.18
C ASN A 192 -0.31 17.70 -13.58
N TYR A 193 -0.23 17.07 -12.41
CA TYR A 193 1.05 16.87 -11.70
C TYR A 193 1.56 15.43 -11.74
N PHE A 194 0.66 14.46 -11.85
CA PHE A 194 0.99 13.03 -11.75
C PHE A 194 0.36 12.24 -12.90
N ASP A 195 1.11 11.24 -13.40
CA ASP A 195 0.53 10.25 -14.32
C ASP A 195 -0.35 9.29 -13.54
N MET A 196 -1.66 9.38 -13.74
CA MET A 196 -2.65 8.67 -12.95
C MET A 196 -3.56 7.83 -13.83
N LYS A 197 -4.11 6.78 -13.23
CA LYS A 197 -5.19 5.99 -13.78
C LYS A 197 -6.47 6.29 -13.01
N ASP A 198 -7.49 6.75 -13.70
CA ASP A 198 -8.83 6.89 -13.13
C ASP A 198 -9.49 5.51 -13.05
N MET A 199 -9.89 5.09 -11.85
CA MET A 199 -10.57 3.84 -11.58
C MET A 199 -12.10 3.99 -11.52
N GLY A 200 -12.62 5.22 -11.63
CA GLY A 200 -14.04 5.53 -11.53
C GLY A 200 -14.56 5.60 -10.10
N VAL A 201 -15.81 5.22 -9.91
CA VAL A 201 -16.43 5.09 -8.57
C VAL A 201 -15.70 4.01 -7.79
N ALA A 202 -15.38 4.29 -6.53
CA ALA A 202 -14.65 3.33 -5.69
C ALA A 202 -15.54 2.14 -5.35
N ASP A 203 -15.14 0.95 -5.79
CA ASP A 203 -15.79 -0.31 -5.50
C ASP A 203 -14.93 -1.25 -4.62
N VAL A 204 -13.61 -1.15 -4.72
CA VAL A 204 -12.66 -1.92 -3.91
C VAL A 204 -11.46 -1.05 -3.51
N ILE A 205 -11.27 -0.83 -2.22
CA ILE A 205 -10.08 -0.18 -1.66
C ILE A 205 -9.37 -1.10 -0.69
N LEU A 206 -8.06 -1.33 -0.90
CA LEU A 206 -7.25 -2.21 -0.04
C LEU A 206 -7.90 -3.60 0.19
N GLY A 207 -8.52 -4.19 -0.84
CA GLY A 207 -9.21 -5.48 -0.72
C GLY A 207 -10.53 -5.45 0.08
N ILE A 208 -11.02 -4.28 0.42
CA ILE A 208 -12.36 -4.06 1.01
C ILE A 208 -13.29 -3.64 -0.11
N LYS A 209 -14.31 -4.45 -0.39
CA LYS A 209 -15.37 -4.11 -1.34
C LYS A 209 -16.32 -3.11 -0.70
N ILE A 210 -16.65 -2.06 -1.46
CA ILE A 210 -17.63 -1.03 -1.09
C ILE A 210 -18.85 -1.24 -1.98
N ALA A 211 -19.99 -1.55 -1.39
CA ALA A 211 -21.24 -1.71 -2.13
C ALA A 211 -22.25 -0.66 -1.65
N LYS A 212 -22.78 0.15 -2.58
CA LYS A 212 -23.84 1.11 -2.30
C LYS A 212 -25.18 0.39 -2.28
N THR A 213 -25.99 0.61 -1.25
CA THR A 213 -27.34 0.08 -1.08
C THR A 213 -28.32 1.23 -0.83
N SER A 214 -29.61 0.94 -0.85
CA SER A 214 -30.65 1.94 -0.51
C SER A 214 -30.54 2.46 0.93
N SER A 215 -29.92 1.67 1.82
CA SER A 215 -29.78 2.01 3.27
C SER A 215 -28.38 2.52 3.64
N GLY A 216 -27.44 2.64 2.69
CA GLY A 216 -26.08 3.10 2.94
C GLY A 216 -25.01 2.32 2.21
N LEU A 217 -23.82 2.21 2.81
CA LEU A 217 -22.68 1.50 2.25
C LEU A 217 -22.38 0.22 3.03
N ILE A 218 -22.15 -0.87 2.30
CA ILE A 218 -21.72 -2.15 2.87
C ILE A 218 -20.23 -2.34 2.58
N LEU A 219 -19.44 -2.62 3.62
CA LEU A 219 -18.04 -3.00 3.52
C LEU A 219 -17.88 -4.52 3.64
N SER A 220 -17.25 -5.17 2.69
CA SER A 220 -17.11 -6.61 2.65
C SER A 220 -15.70 -7.06 2.24
N GLN A 221 -15.22 -8.13 2.86
CA GLN A 221 -14.00 -8.84 2.50
C GLN A 221 -14.28 -10.31 2.12
N CYS A 222 -15.50 -10.66 1.70
CA CYS A 222 -15.87 -12.05 1.37
C CYS A 222 -14.82 -12.73 0.50
N HIS A 223 -14.39 -12.09 -0.57
CA HIS A 223 -13.41 -12.62 -1.50
C HIS A 223 -12.05 -12.95 -0.86
N TYR A 224 -11.59 -12.09 0.07
CA TYR A 224 -10.36 -12.32 0.81
C TYR A 224 -10.52 -13.45 1.83
N ILE A 225 -11.65 -13.50 2.52
CA ILE A 225 -11.99 -14.54 3.51
C ILE A 225 -12.05 -15.91 2.80
N GLU A 226 -12.76 -16.03 1.69
CA GLU A 226 -12.82 -17.25 0.88
C GLU A 226 -11.42 -17.71 0.44
N LYS A 227 -10.58 -16.78 0.01
CA LYS A 227 -9.19 -17.08 -0.37
C LYS A 227 -8.37 -17.63 0.80
N ILE A 228 -8.55 -17.09 2.02
CA ILE A 228 -7.88 -17.58 3.22
C ILE A 228 -8.38 -18.99 3.54
N LEU A 229 -9.69 -19.18 3.61
CA LEU A 229 -10.30 -20.48 3.93
C LEU A 229 -9.83 -21.58 2.96
N LYS A 230 -9.85 -21.29 1.65
CA LYS A 230 -9.32 -22.20 0.62
C LYS A 230 -7.83 -22.48 0.80
N ARG A 231 -7.04 -21.47 1.15
CA ARG A 231 -5.60 -21.60 1.33
C ARG A 231 -5.23 -22.54 2.49
N PHE A 232 -6.03 -22.52 3.55
CA PHE A 232 -5.79 -23.33 4.75
C PHE A 232 -6.71 -24.55 4.84
N ASN A 233 -7.36 -24.94 3.73
CA ASN A 233 -8.25 -26.10 3.61
C ASN A 233 -9.39 -26.13 4.64
N GLN A 234 -9.94 -24.93 4.97
CA GLN A 234 -11.05 -24.75 5.93
C GLN A 234 -12.31 -24.23 5.26
N TYR A 235 -12.42 -24.36 3.93
CA TYR A 235 -13.54 -23.77 3.18
C TYR A 235 -14.86 -24.52 3.39
N ASP A 236 -14.77 -25.84 3.56
CA ASP A 236 -15.93 -26.71 3.70
C ASP A 236 -16.34 -26.94 5.17
N ASP A 237 -15.63 -26.35 6.12
CA ASP A 237 -15.94 -26.47 7.53
C ASP A 237 -17.22 -25.71 7.90
N SER A 238 -17.99 -26.31 8.82
CA SER A 238 -19.20 -25.71 9.33
C SER A 238 -18.91 -24.42 10.10
N PRO A 239 -19.64 -23.32 9.87
CA PRO A 239 -19.40 -22.06 10.55
C PRO A 239 -19.72 -22.16 12.05
N ILE A 240 -18.80 -21.66 12.87
CA ILE A 240 -18.93 -21.59 14.33
C ILE A 240 -19.56 -20.25 14.70
N LYS A 241 -20.49 -20.23 15.66
CA LYS A 241 -21.19 -19.02 16.08
C LYS A 241 -20.31 -18.07 16.92
N THR A 242 -19.40 -18.63 17.72
CA THR A 242 -18.51 -17.87 18.61
C THR A 242 -17.05 -17.98 18.13
N PRO A 243 -16.30 -16.88 18.04
CA PRO A 243 -14.91 -16.90 17.57
C PRO A 243 -13.94 -17.69 18.44
N VAL A 244 -14.25 -17.91 19.70
CA VAL A 244 -13.42 -18.66 20.66
C VAL A 244 -14.27 -19.23 21.78
N ASP A 245 -13.93 -20.39 22.28
CA ASP A 245 -14.46 -20.89 23.54
C ASP A 245 -13.79 -20.15 24.70
N LEU A 246 -14.60 -19.48 25.53
CA LEU A 246 -14.13 -18.71 26.69
C LEU A 246 -13.53 -19.61 27.78
N ASN A 247 -13.94 -20.88 27.84
CA ASN A 247 -13.45 -21.87 28.81
C ASN A 247 -12.11 -22.50 28.37
N LEU A 248 -11.68 -22.27 27.12
CA LEU A 248 -10.42 -22.81 26.63
C LEU A 248 -9.23 -22.06 27.24
N HIS A 249 -8.47 -22.72 28.09
CA HIS A 249 -7.23 -22.23 28.68
C HIS A 249 -6.04 -22.73 27.84
N LEU A 250 -5.49 -21.84 27.01
CA LEU A 250 -4.27 -22.10 26.27
C LEU A 250 -3.06 -21.92 27.20
N ALA A 251 -2.31 -22.98 27.43
CA ALA A 251 -1.09 -22.98 28.24
C ALA A 251 0.17 -22.69 27.39
N LYS A 252 1.30 -22.46 28.04
CA LYS A 252 2.58 -22.41 27.32
C LYS A 252 2.93 -23.81 26.80
N ASN A 253 3.50 -23.88 25.59
CA ASN A 253 3.96 -25.14 25.01
C ASN A 253 5.03 -25.79 25.89
N ASN A 254 4.78 -27.02 26.28
CA ASN A 254 5.74 -27.92 26.95
C ASN A 254 6.08 -29.16 26.06
N GLY A 255 5.51 -29.20 24.85
CA GLY A 255 5.64 -30.31 23.90
C GLY A 255 6.43 -29.95 22.61
N PRO A 256 6.38 -30.79 21.58
CA PRO A 256 7.04 -30.52 20.30
C PRO A 256 6.40 -29.34 19.58
N THR A 257 7.24 -28.49 19.02
CA THR A 257 6.81 -27.34 18.21
C THR A 257 6.27 -27.75 16.84
N ILE A 258 5.22 -27.07 16.39
CA ILE A 258 4.62 -27.19 15.05
C ILE A 258 5.17 -26.11 14.13
N ASP A 259 4.82 -26.16 12.81
CA ASP A 259 5.24 -25.18 11.80
C ASP A 259 4.78 -23.75 12.18
N GLN A 260 5.71 -23.04 12.79
CA GLN A 260 5.55 -21.67 13.25
C GLN A 260 5.29 -20.69 12.08
N LEU A 261 5.83 -20.97 10.89
CA LEU A 261 5.67 -20.11 9.73
C LEU A 261 4.21 -20.13 9.22
N GLU A 262 3.61 -21.32 9.16
CA GLU A 262 2.23 -21.49 8.73
C GLU A 262 1.27 -20.82 9.71
N TYR A 263 1.45 -21.03 11.00
CA TYR A 263 0.67 -20.37 12.03
C TYR A 263 0.75 -18.84 11.96
N SER A 264 1.96 -18.30 11.84
CA SER A 264 2.15 -16.85 11.70
C SER A 264 1.46 -16.30 10.45
N ARG A 265 1.36 -17.07 9.38
CA ARG A 265 0.61 -16.70 8.17
C ARG A 265 -0.90 -16.69 8.42
N ILE A 266 -1.43 -17.65 9.18
CA ILE A 266 -2.85 -17.69 9.57
C ILE A 266 -3.17 -16.47 10.42
N ILE A 267 -2.43 -16.26 11.51
CA ILE A 267 -2.63 -15.12 12.42
C ILE A 267 -2.53 -13.79 11.67
N GLY A 268 -1.52 -13.61 10.83
CA GLY A 268 -1.38 -12.40 10.01
C GLY A 268 -2.57 -12.16 9.07
N SER A 269 -3.10 -13.21 8.47
CA SER A 269 -4.30 -13.13 7.62
C SER A 269 -5.53 -12.75 8.42
N LEU A 270 -5.73 -13.33 9.59
CA LEU A 270 -6.85 -13.02 10.49
C LEU A 270 -6.74 -11.60 11.07
N MET A 271 -5.53 -11.13 11.41
CA MET A 271 -5.28 -9.74 11.83
C MET A 271 -5.70 -8.74 10.77
N TYR A 272 -5.45 -9.03 9.50
CA TYR A 272 -5.91 -8.18 8.42
C TYR A 272 -7.45 -8.14 8.34
N VAL A 273 -8.12 -9.28 8.42
CA VAL A 273 -9.59 -9.38 8.40
C VAL A 273 -10.21 -8.61 9.57
N LEU A 274 -9.67 -8.78 10.79
CA LEU A 274 -10.19 -8.10 11.99
C LEU A 274 -10.08 -6.58 11.91
N ASN A 275 -8.97 -6.07 11.39
CA ASN A 275 -8.73 -4.63 11.28
C ASN A 275 -9.61 -3.97 10.20
N CYS A 276 -9.95 -4.71 9.15
CA CYS A 276 -10.71 -4.16 8.02
C CYS A 276 -12.22 -4.24 8.24
N THR A 277 -12.78 -5.44 8.51
CA THR A 277 -14.23 -5.66 8.49
C THR A 277 -14.78 -6.51 9.63
N ARG A 278 -13.95 -7.26 10.36
CA ARG A 278 -14.39 -8.22 11.37
C ARG A 278 -13.80 -7.95 12.78
N PRO A 279 -14.11 -6.81 13.42
CA PRO A 279 -13.59 -6.50 14.76
C PRO A 279 -14.07 -7.50 15.83
N ASN A 280 -15.15 -8.24 15.59
CA ASN A 280 -15.67 -9.25 16.49
C ASN A 280 -14.72 -10.44 16.73
N ILE A 281 -13.74 -10.70 15.85
CA ILE A 281 -12.74 -11.77 16.05
C ILE A 281 -11.49 -11.27 16.79
N ALA A 282 -11.44 -9.99 17.18
CA ALA A 282 -10.23 -9.37 17.73
C ALA A 282 -9.72 -10.08 18.99
N TYR A 283 -10.63 -10.46 19.91
CA TYR A 283 -10.25 -11.17 21.13
C TYR A 283 -9.57 -12.52 20.83
N ALA A 284 -10.18 -13.33 19.96
CA ALA A 284 -9.63 -14.63 19.57
C ALA A 284 -8.24 -14.49 18.92
N VAL A 285 -8.13 -13.59 17.94
CA VAL A 285 -6.86 -13.36 17.23
C VAL A 285 -5.78 -12.85 18.17
N ASN A 286 -6.09 -11.92 19.06
CA ASN A 286 -5.14 -11.42 20.07
C ASN A 286 -4.70 -12.52 21.05
N LYS A 287 -5.62 -13.38 21.48
CA LYS A 287 -5.30 -14.52 22.36
C LYS A 287 -4.33 -15.47 21.66
N LEU A 288 -4.63 -15.87 20.44
CA LEU A 288 -3.82 -16.78 19.64
C LEU A 288 -2.47 -16.18 19.21
N SER A 289 -2.41 -14.89 18.90
CA SER A 289 -1.16 -14.24 18.48
C SER A 289 -0.03 -14.26 19.50
N ARG A 290 -0.36 -14.52 20.77
CA ARG A 290 0.66 -14.69 21.85
C ARG A 290 1.51 -15.92 21.71
N PHE A 291 1.07 -16.90 20.94
CA PHE A 291 1.73 -18.20 20.76
C PHE A 291 2.55 -18.30 19.47
N THR A 292 2.78 -17.21 18.75
CA THR A 292 3.54 -17.23 17.48
C THR A 292 4.99 -17.68 17.61
N ASN A 293 5.59 -17.66 18.80
CA ASN A 293 6.99 -18.03 19.02
C ASN A 293 7.19 -19.46 19.51
N ASN A 294 6.16 -20.12 20.02
CA ASN A 294 6.28 -21.49 20.57
C ASN A 294 4.93 -22.19 20.55
N LEU A 295 4.62 -22.79 19.42
CA LEU A 295 3.35 -23.42 19.13
C LEU A 295 3.28 -24.87 19.56
N GLU A 296 2.14 -25.27 20.09
CA GLU A 296 1.73 -26.65 20.35
C GLU A 296 0.50 -27.00 19.51
N LYS A 297 0.18 -28.30 19.40
CA LYS A 297 -0.94 -28.79 18.59
C LYS A 297 -2.30 -28.25 19.04
N ASP A 298 -2.43 -27.84 20.30
CA ASP A 298 -3.69 -27.34 20.89
C ASP A 298 -3.91 -25.82 20.68
N HIS A 299 -2.93 -25.15 20.08
CA HIS A 299 -3.02 -23.73 19.69
C HIS A 299 -3.56 -23.57 18.29
#